data_1586d3121e6014a9ca16a6ad7339fb45
#
_entry.id   1586d3121e6014a9ca16a6ad7339fb45
#
_cell.length_a   1.000
_cell.length_b   1.000
_cell.length_c   1.000
_cell.angle_alpha   90.00
_cell.angle_beta   90.00
_cell.angle_gamma   90.00
#
_symmetry.space_group_name_H-M   'P 1'
#
loop_
_entity.id
_entity.type
_entity.pdbx_description
1 polymer ?
#
loop_
_entity_poly.entity_id
_entity_poly.type
_entity_poly.pdbx_seq_one_letter_code
_entity_poly.pdbx_strand_id
1 'polypeptide(L)'
;EMSRGLGDVYKRQVLELYYTPRNDDYVPGAQFSYEHCKVDTLRRWADADFNSMDRGTITEVISYMAEQAPARRYGLILGGHGLGWVPDGTSVNAIRFSAFQDFWSPMPNALPTRWMGDSGKRAEIPQLAAAFGNTGLHFDYLLFDACFMSSIEALYDLRGCADRIIASPCEVMAAGFNYTDILPHLLADAGTSYDLPGVCSEYYDYYMNRATTKSGCIALTVTGELEPLAAIVKEIETKYPGKTYDRASLQTYEGLDEHVFYDLQGYIEAICDEKDPLLDKFRAQMGKAFPTESRLHTPSFYSVYGLGDAPNGMH
;
A
#
# COMPACT_ATOMS: atom_id res chain seq x y z
N GLU A 1 -15.97 -17.14 -3.32
CA GLU A 1 -15.11 -17.09 -2.12
C GLU A 1 -13.69 -17.09 -2.63
N MET A 2 -13.13 -15.88 -2.84
CA MET A 2 -11.69 -15.82 -2.99
C MET A 2 -11.13 -16.30 -1.66
N SER A 3 -10.69 -17.55 -1.62
CA SER A 3 -9.88 -18.06 -0.55
C SER A 3 -8.65 -17.15 -0.50
N ARG A 4 -8.66 -16.18 0.39
CA ARG A 4 -7.42 -15.58 0.84
C ARG A 4 -6.65 -16.74 1.43
N GLY A 5 -5.71 -17.26 0.64
CA GLY A 5 -5.02 -18.50 0.92
C GLY A 5 -4.09 -18.41 2.10
N LEU A 6 -4.67 -18.29 3.28
CA LEU A 6 -3.99 -18.46 4.55
C LEU A 6 -3.93 -19.94 4.97
N GLY A 7 -4.49 -20.83 4.18
CA GLY A 7 -4.55 -22.24 4.53
C GLY A 7 -3.51 -23.12 3.90
N ASP A 8 -2.82 -22.67 2.88
CA ASP A 8 -1.98 -23.58 2.11
C ASP A 8 -0.53 -23.06 2.00
N VAL A 9 0.19 -23.24 3.08
CA VAL A 9 1.66 -23.07 3.16
C VAL A 9 2.38 -23.84 2.04
N TYR A 10 1.67 -24.68 1.32
CA TYR A 10 2.18 -25.59 0.30
C TYR A 10 1.88 -25.15 -1.15
N LYS A 11 1.11 -24.09 -1.37
CA LYS A 11 0.75 -23.66 -2.74
C LYS A 11 1.45 -22.36 -3.14
N ARG A 12 2.74 -22.46 -3.40
CA ARG A 12 3.52 -21.39 -4.03
C ARG A 12 3.38 -21.54 -5.53
N GLN A 13 2.52 -20.72 -6.12
CA GLN A 13 2.14 -20.89 -7.52
C GLN A 13 1.84 -19.56 -8.20
N VAL A 14 2.07 -19.50 -9.49
CA VAL A 14 1.54 -18.48 -10.36
C VAL A 14 0.27 -19.02 -10.99
N LEU A 15 -0.79 -18.25 -10.89
CA LEU A 15 -2.10 -18.56 -11.44
C LEU A 15 -2.43 -17.57 -12.55
N GLU A 16 -3.01 -18.08 -13.62
CA GLU A 16 -3.70 -17.28 -14.60
C GLU A 16 -5.21 -17.36 -14.33
N LEU A 17 -5.83 -16.19 -14.20
CA LEU A 17 -7.27 -16.06 -14.09
C LEU A 17 -7.77 -15.46 -15.38
N TYR A 18 -8.72 -16.12 -16.03
CA TYR A 18 -9.30 -15.63 -17.25
C TYR A 18 -10.78 -15.93 -17.33
N TYR A 19 -11.48 -15.13 -18.09
CA TYR A 19 -12.90 -15.27 -18.33
C TYR A 19 -13.12 -15.91 -19.70
N THR A 20 -13.89 -17.00 -19.75
CA THR A 20 -14.32 -17.61 -21.02
C THR A 20 -15.77 -17.23 -21.28
N PRO A 21 -16.05 -16.17 -22.07
CA PRO A 21 -17.42 -15.90 -22.49
C PRO A 21 -17.93 -17.08 -23.31
N ARG A 22 -19.14 -17.54 -23.03
CA ARG A 22 -19.87 -18.32 -24.02
C ARG A 22 -20.12 -17.40 -25.21
N ASN A 23 -19.96 -17.92 -26.43
CA ASN A 23 -20.05 -17.14 -27.65
C ASN A 23 -21.37 -16.37 -27.84
N ASP A 24 -22.40 -16.65 -27.03
CA ASP A 24 -23.75 -16.16 -27.20
C ASP A 24 -24.28 -15.28 -26.08
N ASP A 25 -23.51 -15.04 -24.99
CA ASP A 25 -24.07 -14.52 -23.75
C ASP A 25 -23.44 -13.19 -23.20
N TYR A 26 -22.61 -12.50 -23.98
CA TYR A 26 -22.17 -11.19 -23.54
C TYR A 26 -23.30 -10.16 -23.67
N VAL A 27 -24.04 -9.98 -22.59
CA VAL A 27 -24.98 -8.86 -22.45
C VAL A 27 -24.29 -7.82 -21.58
N PRO A 28 -23.99 -6.60 -22.09
CA PRO A 28 -23.46 -5.51 -21.26
C PRO A 28 -24.38 -5.28 -20.06
N GLY A 29 -23.83 -5.36 -18.83
CA GLY A 29 -24.60 -5.23 -17.60
C GLY A 29 -25.18 -6.54 -17.04
N ALA A 30 -24.91 -7.69 -17.65
CA ALA A 30 -25.26 -8.99 -17.06
C ALA A 30 -24.40 -9.25 -15.82
N GLN A 31 -25.05 -9.82 -14.80
CA GLN A 31 -24.38 -10.16 -13.55
C GLN A 31 -23.23 -11.15 -13.82
N PHE A 32 -22.05 -10.85 -13.34
CA PHE A 32 -20.85 -11.70 -13.47
C PHE A 32 -21.13 -13.10 -12.91
N SER A 33 -20.94 -14.13 -13.72
CA SER A 33 -21.08 -15.52 -13.28
C SER A 33 -19.70 -16.14 -13.04
N TYR A 34 -19.46 -16.60 -11.83
CA TYR A 34 -18.23 -17.33 -11.46
C TYR A 34 -18.03 -18.61 -12.27
N GLU A 35 -19.09 -19.16 -12.86
CA GLU A 35 -19.02 -20.37 -13.70
C GLU A 35 -18.16 -20.19 -14.96
N HIS A 36 -17.94 -18.94 -15.37
CA HIS A 36 -17.10 -18.58 -16.52
C HIS A 36 -15.68 -18.17 -16.15
N CYS A 37 -15.37 -18.05 -14.85
CA CYS A 37 -14.01 -17.82 -14.38
C CYS A 37 -13.24 -19.12 -14.34
N LYS A 38 -12.13 -19.15 -15.05
CA LYS A 38 -11.18 -20.26 -15.01
C LYS A 38 -9.89 -19.83 -14.35
N VAL A 39 -9.25 -20.77 -13.70
CA VAL A 39 -7.98 -20.58 -13.02
C VAL A 39 -7.06 -21.71 -13.44
N ASP A 40 -6.01 -21.36 -14.16
CA ASP A 40 -4.95 -22.30 -14.53
C ASP A 40 -3.72 -22.07 -13.67
N THR A 41 -3.09 -23.15 -13.23
CA THR A 41 -1.80 -23.07 -12.53
C THR A 41 -0.69 -23.10 -13.57
N LEU A 42 -0.05 -21.96 -13.79
CA LEU A 42 1.04 -21.83 -14.75
C LEU A 42 2.35 -22.39 -14.21
N ARG A 43 2.64 -22.16 -12.94
CA ARG A 43 3.86 -22.60 -12.28
C ARG A 43 3.63 -22.89 -10.81
N ARG A 44 4.32 -23.90 -10.29
CA ARG A 44 4.28 -24.28 -8.87
C ARG A 44 5.72 -24.56 -8.39
N TRP A 45 6.03 -24.05 -7.22
CA TRP A 45 7.28 -24.36 -6.52
C TRP A 45 7.02 -25.37 -5.41
N ALA A 46 7.78 -26.45 -5.41
CA ALA A 46 7.66 -27.52 -4.41
C ALA A 46 8.62 -27.32 -3.22
N ASP A 47 9.50 -26.32 -3.29
CA ASP A 47 10.53 -26.08 -2.30
C ASP A 47 9.93 -25.60 -0.98
N ALA A 48 10.20 -26.32 0.10
CA ALA A 48 9.80 -25.92 1.44
C ALA A 48 10.48 -24.61 1.90
N ASP A 49 11.66 -24.32 1.38
CA ASP A 49 12.47 -23.14 1.72
C ASP A 49 12.21 -21.94 0.80
N PHE A 50 11.26 -22.06 -0.12
CA PHE A 50 10.87 -20.95 -1.00
C PHE A 50 10.58 -19.69 -0.19
N ASN A 51 11.31 -18.62 -0.45
CA ASN A 51 11.11 -17.33 0.17
C ASN A 51 10.50 -16.36 -0.82
N SER A 52 9.18 -16.13 -0.71
CA SER A 52 8.44 -15.18 -1.56
C SER A 52 8.90 -13.73 -1.40
N MET A 53 9.65 -13.42 -0.34
CA MET A 53 10.17 -12.09 -0.03
C MET A 53 11.67 -11.97 -0.34
N ASP A 54 12.31 -13.01 -0.90
CA ASP A 54 13.67 -12.91 -1.41
C ASP A 54 13.69 -12.09 -2.71
N ARG A 55 14.67 -11.20 -2.83
CA ARG A 55 14.81 -10.30 -3.98
C ARG A 55 14.85 -11.06 -5.32
N GLY A 56 15.59 -12.15 -5.37
CA GLY A 56 15.72 -12.97 -6.58
C GLY A 56 14.39 -13.64 -6.92
N THR A 57 13.72 -14.19 -5.91
CA THR A 57 12.40 -14.83 -6.06
C THR A 57 11.34 -13.85 -6.54
N ILE A 58 11.27 -12.66 -5.97
CA ILE A 58 10.33 -11.61 -6.42
C ILE A 58 10.59 -11.26 -7.88
N THR A 59 11.86 -11.01 -8.24
CA THR A 59 12.26 -10.72 -9.62
C THR A 59 11.86 -11.85 -10.56
N GLU A 60 12.16 -13.11 -10.21
CA GLU A 60 11.83 -14.29 -11.02
C GLU A 60 10.33 -14.43 -11.23
N VAL A 61 9.54 -14.34 -10.15
CA VAL A 61 8.09 -14.50 -10.22
C VAL A 61 7.44 -13.43 -11.10
N ILE A 62 7.79 -12.16 -10.89
CA ILE A 62 7.23 -11.06 -11.67
C ILE A 62 7.64 -11.15 -13.13
N SER A 63 8.91 -11.44 -13.42
CA SER A 63 9.38 -11.61 -14.79
C SER A 63 8.67 -12.75 -15.49
N TYR A 64 8.50 -13.89 -14.79
CA TYR A 64 7.74 -15.02 -15.32
C TYR A 64 6.28 -14.66 -15.61
N MET A 65 5.62 -13.93 -14.72
CA MET A 65 4.23 -13.47 -14.95
C MET A 65 4.14 -12.58 -16.19
N ALA A 66 5.08 -11.65 -16.37
CA ALA A 66 5.12 -10.76 -17.54
C ALA A 66 5.43 -11.52 -18.84
N GLU A 67 6.24 -12.58 -18.78
CA GLU A 67 6.49 -13.48 -19.94
C GLU A 67 5.23 -14.24 -20.34
N GLN A 68 4.44 -14.70 -19.35
CA GLN A 68 3.20 -15.43 -19.62
C GLN A 68 2.06 -14.51 -20.12
N ALA A 69 2.03 -13.26 -19.66
CA ALA A 69 1.02 -12.27 -20.01
C ALA A 69 1.68 -10.98 -20.55
N PRO A 70 2.25 -11.01 -21.78
CA PRO A 70 2.88 -9.83 -22.35
C PRO A 70 1.87 -8.70 -22.55
N ALA A 71 2.16 -7.53 -21.98
CA ALA A 71 1.31 -6.37 -22.05
C ALA A 71 2.12 -5.11 -22.36
N ARG A 72 1.44 -4.05 -22.79
CA ARG A 72 2.07 -2.73 -22.98
C ARG A 72 2.25 -1.98 -21.68
N ARG A 73 1.41 -2.29 -20.70
CA ARG A 73 1.31 -1.59 -19.41
C ARG A 73 1.05 -2.62 -18.32
N TYR A 74 1.68 -2.40 -17.19
CA TYR A 74 1.55 -3.29 -16.03
C TYR A 74 1.17 -2.50 -14.80
N GLY A 75 0.18 -2.99 -14.05
CA GLY A 75 -0.06 -2.64 -12.67
C GLY A 75 0.29 -3.81 -11.77
N LEU A 76 0.83 -3.55 -10.60
CA LEU A 76 1.20 -4.57 -9.63
C LEU A 76 0.48 -4.34 -8.31
N ILE A 77 -0.22 -5.36 -7.83
CA ILE A 77 -0.87 -5.37 -6.53
C ILE A 77 -0.07 -6.26 -5.59
N LEU A 78 0.28 -5.73 -4.43
CA LEU A 78 1.01 -6.44 -3.40
C LEU A 78 0.15 -6.53 -2.14
N GLY A 79 -0.26 -7.74 -1.79
CA GLY A 79 -1.02 -8.01 -0.56
C GLY A 79 -0.16 -8.71 0.48
N GLY A 80 -0.31 -8.30 1.74
CA GLY A 80 0.42 -8.90 2.86
C GLY A 80 0.49 -7.96 4.05
N HIS A 81 1.41 -8.24 4.95
CA HIS A 81 1.70 -7.33 6.05
C HIS A 81 2.76 -6.30 5.64
N GLY A 82 2.71 -5.11 6.21
CA GLY A 82 3.67 -4.05 5.97
C GLY A 82 3.94 -3.22 7.23
N LEU A 83 5.12 -2.68 7.36
CA LEU A 83 5.48 -1.68 8.36
C LEU A 83 6.35 -0.56 7.76
N GLY A 84 6.07 -0.18 6.55
CA GLY A 84 6.69 0.98 5.90
C GLY A 84 8.21 0.96 6.01
N TRP A 85 8.77 2.04 6.53
CA TRP A 85 10.21 2.29 6.63
C TRP A 85 10.92 1.57 7.79
N VAL A 86 10.18 0.97 8.73
CA VAL A 86 10.79 0.37 9.93
C VAL A 86 11.58 -0.89 9.55
N PRO A 87 12.89 -0.96 9.86
CA PRO A 87 13.76 -2.06 9.45
C PRO A 87 13.39 -3.42 10.05
N ASP A 88 13.70 -4.49 9.34
CA ASP A 88 13.58 -5.85 9.87
C ASP A 88 14.43 -6.03 11.13
N GLY A 89 13.91 -6.77 12.10
CA GLY A 89 14.57 -7.00 13.38
C GLY A 89 14.44 -5.86 14.39
N THR A 90 13.81 -4.73 14.05
CA THR A 90 13.51 -3.70 15.01
C THR A 90 12.49 -4.20 16.04
N SER A 91 12.88 -4.20 17.33
CA SER A 91 11.96 -4.52 18.42
C SER A 91 11.08 -3.32 18.73
N VAL A 92 9.95 -3.24 18.07
CA VAL A 92 8.85 -2.39 18.52
C VAL A 92 8.07 -3.23 19.51
N ASN A 93 7.95 -2.81 20.75
CA ASN A 93 7.47 -3.55 21.92
C ASN A 93 6.51 -4.71 21.60
N ALA A 94 7.03 -5.93 21.62
CA ALA A 94 6.32 -7.15 21.24
C ALA A 94 5.11 -7.47 22.13
N ILE A 95 4.99 -6.82 23.29
CA ILE A 95 3.95 -7.10 24.28
C ILE A 95 2.56 -6.67 23.81
N ARG A 96 2.47 -5.72 22.90
CA ARG A 96 1.18 -5.15 22.45
C ARG A 96 0.60 -5.77 21.19
N PHE A 97 1.39 -6.54 20.50
CA PHE A 97 0.93 -7.29 19.34
C PHE A 97 0.04 -8.50 19.68
N SER A 98 -0.04 -8.91 20.94
CA SER A 98 -0.97 -9.98 21.36
C SER A 98 -2.45 -9.56 21.24
N ALA A 99 -2.75 -8.28 21.44
CA ALA A 99 -4.09 -7.74 21.20
C ALA A 99 -4.46 -7.66 19.72
N PHE A 100 -3.46 -7.61 18.84
CA PHE A 100 -3.62 -7.64 17.40
C PHE A 100 -4.11 -8.99 16.87
N GLN A 101 -3.70 -10.08 17.49
CA GLN A 101 -4.04 -11.43 17.03
C GLN A 101 -5.54 -11.67 16.99
N ASP A 102 -6.28 -11.14 17.96
CA ASP A 102 -7.73 -11.35 18.04
C ASP A 102 -8.51 -10.52 17.03
N PHE A 103 -7.96 -9.39 16.58
CA PHE A 103 -8.64 -8.46 15.68
C PHE A 103 -8.25 -8.62 14.20
N TRP A 104 -6.99 -8.92 13.93
CA TRP A 104 -6.42 -8.99 12.58
C TRP A 104 -6.48 -10.38 11.97
N SER A 105 -6.50 -11.39 12.80
CA SER A 105 -6.43 -12.76 12.35
C SER A 105 -7.61 -13.55 12.87
N PRO A 106 -8.49 -14.00 11.98
CA PRO A 106 -9.38 -15.11 12.31
C PRO A 106 -8.58 -16.40 12.57
N MET A 107 -7.25 -16.39 12.46
CA MET A 107 -6.37 -17.53 12.68
C MET A 107 -5.54 -17.37 13.96
N PRO A 108 -5.61 -18.33 14.90
CA PRO A 108 -5.00 -18.23 16.23
C PRO A 108 -3.47 -18.15 16.26
N ASN A 109 -2.77 -18.23 15.12
CA ASN A 109 -1.31 -18.31 15.05
C ASN A 109 -0.66 -17.37 14.02
N ALA A 110 -1.36 -16.35 13.52
CA ALA A 110 -0.75 -15.39 12.63
C ALA A 110 0.18 -14.46 13.40
N LEU A 111 1.44 -14.45 13.03
CA LEU A 111 2.43 -13.57 13.63
C LEU A 111 2.27 -12.14 13.07
N PRO A 112 2.30 -11.10 13.91
CA PRO A 112 2.35 -9.73 13.43
C PRO A 112 3.67 -9.51 12.69
N THR A 113 3.59 -8.96 11.50
CA THR A 113 4.75 -8.68 10.65
C THR A 113 4.94 -7.19 10.44
N ARG A 114 6.16 -6.77 10.20
CA ARG A 114 6.59 -5.38 10.24
C ARG A 114 7.29 -4.94 8.97
N TRP A 115 7.11 -5.52 7.85
CA TRP A 115 7.71 -5.17 6.56
C TRP A 115 6.69 -5.54 5.51
N MET A 116 7.06 -5.52 4.29
CA MET A 116 6.28 -6.26 3.32
C MET A 116 6.67 -7.73 3.44
N GLY A 117 5.70 -8.59 3.75
CA GLY A 117 5.98 -10.01 3.87
C GLY A 117 4.91 -10.82 4.57
N ASP A 118 5.21 -12.10 4.76
CA ASP A 118 4.34 -13.06 5.44
C ASP A 118 5.16 -14.18 6.08
N SER A 119 4.57 -14.85 7.10
CA SER A 119 5.10 -16.07 7.74
C SER A 119 6.58 -15.96 8.18
N GLY A 120 7.01 -14.79 8.64
CA GLY A 120 8.38 -14.54 9.07
C GLY A 120 9.38 -14.31 7.95
N LYS A 121 8.95 -14.31 6.69
CA LYS A 121 9.73 -13.95 5.52
C LYS A 121 9.40 -12.52 5.12
N ARG A 122 10.43 -11.68 4.95
CA ARG A 122 10.28 -10.23 4.87
C ARG A 122 11.23 -9.66 3.83
N ALA A 123 10.82 -8.58 3.19
CA ALA A 123 11.65 -7.79 2.31
C ALA A 123 11.76 -6.37 2.86
N GLU A 124 12.96 -5.89 3.04
CA GLU A 124 13.24 -4.46 3.25
C GLU A 124 12.79 -3.68 2.01
N ILE A 125 12.27 -2.48 2.20
CA ILE A 125 11.76 -1.66 1.08
C ILE A 125 12.82 -1.42 -0.01
N PRO A 126 14.10 -1.12 0.29
CA PRO A 126 15.12 -1.01 -0.75
C PRO A 126 15.37 -2.32 -1.51
N GLN A 127 15.22 -3.48 -0.85
CA GLN A 127 15.33 -4.78 -1.51
C GLN A 127 14.14 -5.05 -2.43
N LEU A 128 12.95 -4.63 -2.00
CA LEU A 128 11.72 -4.71 -2.80
C LEU A 128 11.84 -3.81 -4.05
N ALA A 129 12.29 -2.57 -3.89
CA ALA A 129 12.56 -1.66 -4.99
C ALA A 129 13.60 -2.24 -5.98
N ALA A 130 14.69 -2.81 -5.46
CA ALA A 130 15.69 -3.47 -6.30
C ALA A 130 15.15 -4.71 -7.00
N ALA A 131 14.26 -5.49 -6.37
CA ALA A 131 13.63 -6.64 -7.01
C ALA A 131 12.77 -6.21 -8.20
N PHE A 132 11.98 -5.15 -8.07
CA PHE A 132 11.18 -4.60 -9.15
C PHE A 132 12.07 -4.05 -10.27
N GLY A 133 13.11 -3.28 -9.93
CA GLY A 133 14.06 -2.76 -10.92
C GLY A 133 14.77 -3.86 -11.71
N ASN A 134 15.10 -4.99 -11.09
CA ASN A 134 15.75 -6.12 -11.74
C ASN A 134 14.87 -6.83 -12.78
N THR A 135 13.55 -6.65 -12.74
CA THR A 135 12.65 -7.19 -13.78
C THR A 135 12.81 -6.48 -15.12
N GLY A 136 13.37 -5.26 -15.13
CA GLY A 136 13.41 -4.39 -16.30
C GLY A 136 12.04 -3.84 -16.70
N LEU A 137 10.98 -4.12 -15.92
CA LEU A 137 9.65 -3.59 -16.13
C LEU A 137 9.50 -2.23 -15.44
N HIS A 138 8.69 -1.37 -16.03
CA HIS A 138 8.17 -0.19 -15.37
C HIS A 138 6.67 -0.37 -15.15
N PHE A 139 6.21 -0.12 -13.93
CA PHE A 139 4.80 -0.26 -13.61
C PHE A 139 4.09 1.10 -13.75
N ASP A 140 2.90 1.08 -14.30
CA ASP A 140 2.05 2.29 -14.31
C ASP A 140 1.59 2.62 -12.89
N TYR A 141 1.34 1.57 -12.09
CA TYR A 141 1.04 1.74 -10.67
C TYR A 141 1.48 0.54 -9.84
N LEU A 142 1.76 0.82 -8.56
CA LEU A 142 1.80 -0.17 -7.48
C LEU A 142 0.60 0.09 -6.55
N LEU A 143 -0.06 -0.97 -6.11
CA LEU A 143 -1.07 -0.90 -5.06
C LEU A 143 -0.64 -1.80 -3.92
N PHE A 144 -0.52 -1.23 -2.73
CA PHE A 144 -0.19 -1.97 -1.52
C PHE A 144 -1.45 -2.23 -0.68
N ASP A 145 -1.94 -3.46 -0.70
CA ASP A 145 -2.93 -3.96 0.27
C ASP A 145 -2.17 -4.43 1.52
N ALA A 146 -1.51 -3.47 2.17
CA ALA A 146 -0.62 -3.64 3.30
C ALA A 146 -0.54 -2.37 4.14
N CYS A 147 -0.30 -2.52 5.45
CA CYS A 147 -0.24 -1.43 6.41
C CYS A 147 1.00 -0.53 6.18
N PHE A 148 0.88 0.78 6.45
CA PHE A 148 1.98 1.75 6.53
C PHE A 148 2.83 1.94 5.28
N MET A 149 2.41 1.43 4.13
CA MET A 149 3.19 1.52 2.89
C MET A 149 3.16 2.91 2.25
N SER A 150 2.36 3.86 2.78
CA SER A 150 2.38 5.27 2.39
C SER A 150 3.26 6.15 3.28
N SER A 151 4.22 5.57 4.03
CA SER A 151 5.28 6.36 4.66
C SER A 151 6.18 6.97 3.59
N ILE A 152 6.57 8.25 3.78
CA ILE A 152 7.33 8.99 2.76
C ILE A 152 8.66 8.32 2.41
N GLU A 153 9.31 7.67 3.37
CA GLU A 153 10.56 6.96 3.20
C GLU A 153 10.38 5.75 2.27
N ALA A 154 9.32 4.95 2.50
CA ALA A 154 9.01 3.80 1.65
C ALA A 154 8.63 4.23 0.23
N LEU A 155 7.81 5.27 0.11
CA LEU A 155 7.41 5.82 -1.19
C LEU A 155 8.62 6.37 -1.97
N TYR A 156 9.54 7.04 -1.28
CA TYR A 156 10.74 7.60 -1.90
C TYR A 156 11.66 6.51 -2.44
N ASP A 157 11.85 5.42 -1.70
CA ASP A 157 12.64 4.27 -2.17
C ASP A 157 11.99 3.58 -3.38
N LEU A 158 10.66 3.53 -3.42
CA LEU A 158 9.90 2.89 -4.50
C LEU A 158 9.64 3.82 -5.71
N ARG A 159 9.99 5.10 -5.65
CA ARG A 159 9.63 6.12 -6.66
C ARG A 159 10.07 5.83 -8.09
N GLY A 160 11.15 5.05 -8.24
CA GLY A 160 11.65 4.64 -9.56
C GLY A 160 10.97 3.40 -10.14
N CYS A 161 10.07 2.76 -9.39
CA CYS A 161 9.46 1.49 -9.80
C CYS A 161 8.14 1.67 -10.56
N ALA A 162 7.41 2.75 -10.30
CA ALA A 162 6.11 3.01 -10.91
C ALA A 162 5.82 4.51 -11.04
N ASP A 163 4.88 4.88 -11.90
CA ASP A 163 4.41 6.27 -12.04
C ASP A 163 3.52 6.70 -10.87
N ARG A 164 2.80 5.75 -10.29
CA ARG A 164 1.83 5.97 -9.20
C ARG A 164 1.93 4.87 -8.15
N ILE A 165 1.70 5.24 -6.89
CA ILE A 165 1.59 4.28 -5.79
C ILE A 165 0.30 4.57 -5.02
N ILE A 166 -0.51 3.54 -4.77
CA ILE A 166 -1.68 3.58 -3.90
C ILE A 166 -1.35 2.80 -2.64
N ALA A 167 -1.42 3.45 -1.49
CA ALA A 167 -1.09 2.85 -0.21
C ALA A 167 -1.76 3.58 0.96
N SER A 168 -1.80 2.94 2.12
CA SER A 168 -2.26 3.53 3.37
C SER A 168 -1.10 3.98 4.24
N PRO A 169 -1.16 5.16 4.87
CA PRO A 169 -0.23 5.55 5.93
C PRO A 169 -0.54 4.90 7.28
N CYS A 170 -1.74 4.31 7.42
CA CYS A 170 -2.21 3.62 8.62
C CYS A 170 -2.28 2.11 8.41
N GLU A 171 -2.82 1.40 9.43
CA GLU A 171 -3.18 0.00 9.28
C GLU A 171 -4.28 -0.18 8.23
N VAL A 172 -4.12 -1.18 7.39
CA VAL A 172 -5.15 -1.69 6.48
C VAL A 172 -5.89 -2.81 7.18
N MET A 173 -7.20 -2.69 7.31
CA MET A 173 -8.03 -3.69 7.97
C MET A 173 -7.97 -5.05 7.25
N ALA A 174 -8.20 -6.14 7.98
CA ALA A 174 -8.15 -7.50 7.43
C ALA A 174 -9.04 -7.74 6.20
N ALA A 175 -10.10 -6.94 6.03
CA ALA A 175 -10.92 -6.95 4.81
C ALA A 175 -10.14 -6.49 3.57
N GLY A 176 -9.08 -5.68 3.76
CA GLY A 176 -8.28 -5.11 2.67
C GLY A 176 -9.10 -4.27 1.70
N PHE A 177 -8.71 -4.26 0.46
CA PHE A 177 -9.47 -3.60 -0.60
C PHE A 177 -10.67 -4.43 -1.04
N ASN A 178 -11.79 -3.78 -1.34
CA ASN A 178 -12.91 -4.43 -2.00
C ASN A 178 -12.63 -4.56 -3.50
N TYR A 179 -11.99 -5.64 -3.88
CA TYR A 179 -11.56 -5.87 -5.26
C TYR A 179 -12.70 -5.89 -6.27
N THR A 180 -13.92 -6.24 -5.87
CA THR A 180 -15.08 -6.21 -6.76
C THR A 180 -15.32 -4.80 -7.30
N ASP A 181 -15.15 -3.79 -6.45
CA ASP A 181 -15.43 -2.41 -6.84
C ASP A 181 -14.21 -1.73 -7.44
N ILE A 182 -12.99 -2.03 -6.96
CA ILE A 182 -11.80 -1.34 -7.46
C ILE A 182 -11.24 -1.91 -8.76
N LEU A 183 -11.49 -3.18 -9.10
CA LEU A 183 -10.96 -3.79 -10.33
C LEU A 183 -11.30 -3.03 -11.62
N PRO A 184 -12.54 -2.51 -11.82
CA PRO A 184 -12.85 -1.70 -13.00
C PRO A 184 -11.97 -0.46 -13.15
N HIS A 185 -11.52 0.13 -12.04
CA HIS A 185 -10.65 1.31 -12.03
C HIS A 185 -9.17 0.95 -12.27
N LEU A 186 -8.77 -0.27 -11.94
CA LEU A 186 -7.40 -0.78 -12.10
C LEU A 186 -7.12 -1.32 -13.51
N LEU A 187 -8.15 -1.54 -14.31
CA LEU A 187 -8.02 -2.06 -15.66
C LEU A 187 -8.20 -0.92 -16.66
N ALA A 188 -7.30 -0.85 -17.64
CA ALA A 188 -7.40 0.11 -18.73
C ALA A 188 -7.66 -0.63 -20.03
N ASP A 189 -8.78 -0.35 -20.69
CA ASP A 189 -9.05 -0.82 -22.04
C ASP A 189 -8.19 -0.11 -23.08
N ALA A 190 -8.15 -0.63 -24.29
CA ALA A 190 -7.44 0.01 -25.39
C ALA A 190 -7.97 1.44 -25.63
N GLY A 191 -7.16 2.44 -25.28
CA GLY A 191 -7.49 3.86 -25.42
C GLY A 191 -8.02 4.56 -24.18
N THR A 192 -8.18 3.84 -23.05
CA THR A 192 -8.51 4.41 -21.74
C THR A 192 -7.26 4.47 -20.84
N SER A 193 -7.33 5.27 -19.78
CA SER A 193 -6.35 5.26 -18.68
C SER A 193 -6.94 4.61 -17.45
N TYR A 194 -6.07 4.17 -16.53
CA TYR A 194 -6.51 3.76 -15.19
C TYR A 194 -7.18 4.92 -14.47
N ASP A 195 -8.21 4.62 -13.69
CA ASP A 195 -8.86 5.57 -12.78
C ASP A 195 -8.39 5.34 -11.35
N LEU A 196 -7.13 5.65 -11.07
CA LEU A 196 -6.53 5.43 -9.76
C LEU A 196 -7.15 6.32 -8.64
N PRO A 197 -7.61 7.55 -8.88
CA PRO A 197 -8.44 8.28 -7.93
C PRO A 197 -9.73 7.53 -7.58
N GLY A 198 -10.37 6.88 -8.56
CA GLY A 198 -11.54 6.02 -8.34
C GLY A 198 -11.24 4.88 -7.39
N VAL A 199 -10.07 4.24 -7.48
CA VAL A 199 -9.64 3.21 -6.52
C VAL A 199 -9.62 3.75 -5.08
N CYS A 200 -9.08 4.95 -4.87
CA CYS A 200 -9.06 5.57 -3.54
C CYS A 200 -10.48 5.88 -3.04
N SER A 201 -11.34 6.38 -3.93
CA SER A 201 -12.73 6.69 -3.62
C SER A 201 -13.54 5.46 -3.24
N GLU A 202 -13.40 4.34 -3.97
CA GLU A 202 -14.07 3.07 -3.67
C GLU A 202 -13.57 2.45 -2.36
N TYR A 203 -12.26 2.51 -2.09
CA TYR A 203 -11.70 2.09 -0.81
C TYR A 203 -12.31 2.90 0.34
N TYR A 204 -12.34 4.21 0.23
CA TYR A 204 -12.94 5.10 1.22
C TYR A 204 -14.44 4.81 1.42
N ASP A 205 -15.21 4.71 0.32
CA ASP A 205 -16.65 4.43 0.39
C ASP A 205 -16.94 3.09 1.09
N TYR A 206 -16.15 2.07 0.79
CA TYR A 206 -16.29 0.77 1.44
C TYR A 206 -16.15 0.89 2.95
N TYR A 207 -15.11 1.56 3.46
CA TYR A 207 -14.89 1.69 4.89
C TYR A 207 -15.84 2.69 5.55
N MET A 208 -16.28 3.72 4.85
CA MET A 208 -17.28 4.67 5.37
C MET A 208 -18.66 4.05 5.52
N ASN A 209 -19.10 3.27 4.52
CA ASN A 209 -20.52 2.95 4.39
C ASN A 209 -20.82 1.46 4.55
N ARG A 210 -19.89 0.56 4.19
CA ARG A 210 -20.17 -0.88 4.07
C ARG A 210 -19.42 -1.76 5.06
N ALA A 211 -18.20 -1.42 5.41
CA ALA A 211 -17.40 -2.20 6.35
C ALA A 211 -17.98 -2.15 7.77
N THR A 212 -17.81 -3.24 8.51
CA THR A 212 -18.18 -3.30 9.94
C THR A 212 -17.30 -2.37 10.77
N THR A 213 -15.99 -2.38 10.51
CA THR A 213 -15.03 -1.46 11.12
C THR A 213 -14.76 -0.31 10.16
N LYS A 214 -15.19 0.89 10.55
CA LYS A 214 -15.06 2.10 9.73
C LYS A 214 -13.69 2.73 9.93
N SER A 215 -12.68 2.08 9.40
CA SER A 215 -11.29 2.53 9.46
C SER A 215 -10.64 2.36 8.10
N GLY A 216 -10.47 3.46 7.38
CA GLY A 216 -9.81 3.49 6.08
C GLY A 216 -9.07 4.80 5.88
N CYS A 217 -7.80 4.69 5.58
CA CYS A 217 -6.95 5.81 5.20
C CYS A 217 -6.19 5.39 3.94
N ILE A 218 -6.18 6.24 2.92
CA ILE A 218 -5.62 5.90 1.62
C ILE A 218 -5.06 7.13 0.93
N ALA A 219 -3.96 6.98 0.20
CA ALA A 219 -3.40 8.03 -0.62
C ALA A 219 -2.92 7.49 -1.97
N LEU A 220 -3.11 8.29 -3.01
CA LEU A 220 -2.44 8.15 -4.30
C LEU A 220 -1.20 9.03 -4.31
N THR A 221 -0.07 8.44 -4.60
CA THR A 221 1.22 9.13 -4.74
C THR A 221 1.61 9.26 -6.21
N VAL A 222 1.98 10.46 -6.63
CA VAL A 222 2.60 10.75 -7.92
C VAL A 222 4.11 10.68 -7.74
N THR A 223 4.74 9.58 -8.12
CA THR A 223 6.13 9.27 -7.76
C THR A 223 7.14 10.27 -8.33
N GLY A 224 6.90 10.77 -9.55
CA GLY A 224 7.74 11.80 -10.18
C GLY A 224 7.80 13.13 -9.41
N GLU A 225 6.87 13.39 -8.50
CA GLU A 225 6.82 14.60 -7.69
C GLU A 225 7.54 14.44 -6.33
N LEU A 226 8.03 13.23 -6.00
CA LEU A 226 8.72 12.97 -4.73
C LEU A 226 10.14 13.56 -4.68
N GLU A 227 10.89 13.52 -5.77
CA GLU A 227 12.23 14.12 -5.83
C GLU A 227 12.19 15.65 -5.65
N PRO A 228 11.30 16.40 -6.36
CA PRO A 228 11.09 17.82 -6.06
C PRO A 228 10.65 18.08 -4.61
N LEU A 229 9.81 17.23 -4.03
CA LEU A 229 9.39 17.34 -2.63
C LEU A 229 10.57 17.17 -1.69
N ALA A 230 11.38 16.14 -1.87
CA ALA A 230 12.57 15.89 -1.06
C ALA A 230 13.58 17.04 -1.11
N ALA A 231 13.73 17.67 -2.28
CA ALA A 231 14.60 18.85 -2.44
C ALA A 231 14.11 20.03 -1.58
N ILE A 232 12.81 20.30 -1.55
CA ILE A 232 12.21 21.37 -0.75
C ILE A 232 12.35 21.05 0.75
N VAL A 233 12.07 19.81 1.16
CA VAL A 233 12.25 19.37 2.56
C VAL A 233 13.69 19.59 3.01
N LYS A 234 14.66 19.16 2.19
CA LYS A 234 16.09 19.37 2.47
C LYS A 234 16.45 20.86 2.60
N GLU A 235 15.87 21.73 1.77
CA GLU A 235 16.10 23.18 1.83
C GLU A 235 15.57 23.74 3.16
N ILE A 236 14.36 23.30 3.59
CA ILE A 236 13.76 23.71 4.85
C ILE A 236 14.60 23.23 6.04
N GLU A 237 14.96 21.96 6.10
CA GLU A 237 15.78 21.41 7.18
C GLU A 237 17.17 22.07 7.27
N THR A 238 17.75 22.42 6.12
CA THR A 238 19.03 23.14 6.07
C THR A 238 18.89 24.58 6.59
N LYS A 239 17.75 25.23 6.35
CA LYS A 239 17.46 26.58 6.81
C LYS A 239 17.12 26.65 8.30
N TYR A 240 16.49 25.61 8.83
CA TYR A 240 16.02 25.53 10.21
C TYR A 240 16.68 24.41 11.03
N PRO A 241 18.01 24.34 11.09
CA PRO A 241 18.70 23.25 11.75
C PRO A 241 18.43 23.26 13.26
N GLY A 242 18.01 22.11 13.80
CA GLY A 242 17.84 21.95 15.26
C GLY A 242 16.68 22.74 15.85
N LYS A 243 15.72 23.22 15.04
CA LYS A 243 14.51 23.85 15.58
C LYS A 243 13.76 22.85 16.45
N THR A 244 13.52 23.21 17.70
CA THR A 244 12.75 22.38 18.63
C THR A 244 11.26 22.51 18.34
N TYR A 245 10.54 21.41 18.40
CA TYR A 245 9.09 21.32 18.29
C TYR A 245 8.55 20.31 19.31
N ASP A 246 7.29 20.44 19.64
CA ASP A 246 6.62 19.45 20.48
C ASP A 246 6.22 18.22 19.65
N ARG A 247 7.00 17.15 19.79
CA ARG A 247 6.75 15.90 19.08
C ARG A 247 5.37 15.31 19.40
N ALA A 248 4.86 15.54 20.61
CA ALA A 248 3.56 15.03 21.03
C ALA A 248 2.39 15.78 20.34
N SER A 249 2.66 16.96 19.75
CA SER A 249 1.66 17.71 18.99
C SER A 249 1.54 17.25 17.52
N LEU A 250 2.50 16.45 17.05
CA LEU A 250 2.45 15.94 15.68
C LEU A 250 1.41 14.82 15.53
N GLN A 251 0.68 14.85 14.42
CA GLN A 251 -0.19 13.75 14.04
C GLN A 251 0.63 12.47 13.84
N THR A 252 0.12 11.35 14.37
CA THR A 252 0.68 10.01 14.18
C THR A 252 -0.31 9.14 13.43
N TYR A 253 0.19 8.10 12.78
CA TYR A 253 -0.62 7.17 11.99
C TYR A 253 -0.78 5.80 12.65
N GLU A 254 -0.27 5.65 13.85
CA GLU A 254 -0.34 4.43 14.65
C GLU A 254 -0.52 4.75 16.14
N GLY A 255 -0.87 3.74 16.92
CA GLY A 255 -1.11 3.88 18.35
C GLY A 255 -0.02 3.26 19.23
N LEU A 256 1.23 3.20 18.79
CA LEU A 256 2.34 2.68 19.60
C LEU A 256 2.69 3.65 20.75
N ASP A 257 3.25 3.16 21.86
CA ASP A 257 3.70 4.02 22.96
C ASP A 257 4.84 4.95 22.52
N GLU A 258 5.75 4.42 21.69
CA GLU A 258 6.78 5.18 21.02
C GLU A 258 6.39 5.29 19.56
N HIS A 259 5.83 6.42 19.19
CA HIS A 259 5.40 6.67 17.83
C HIS A 259 6.56 6.67 16.84
N VAL A 260 6.34 6.06 15.67
CA VAL A 260 7.35 5.93 14.61
C VAL A 260 6.86 6.42 13.25
N PHE A 261 5.54 6.64 13.07
CA PHE A 261 4.96 7.20 11.85
C PHE A 261 4.31 8.55 12.15
N TYR A 262 4.92 9.61 11.64
CA TYR A 262 4.47 10.99 11.83
C TYR A 262 4.05 11.60 10.50
N ASP A 263 3.11 12.54 10.58
CA ASP A 263 2.71 13.32 9.42
C ASP A 263 3.84 14.24 8.94
N LEU A 264 4.22 14.12 7.67
CA LEU A 264 5.27 14.92 7.06
C LEU A 264 4.88 16.39 7.00
N GLN A 265 3.63 16.72 6.68
CA GLN A 265 3.20 18.11 6.59
C GLN A 265 3.23 18.75 7.98
N GLY A 266 2.70 18.08 8.99
CA GLY A 266 2.75 18.56 10.37
C GLY A 266 4.17 18.77 10.87
N TYR A 267 5.10 17.87 10.54
CA TYR A 267 6.52 18.02 10.85
C TYR A 267 7.12 19.27 10.22
N ILE A 268 6.95 19.46 8.93
CA ILE A 268 7.49 20.62 8.20
C ILE A 268 6.88 21.92 8.71
N GLU A 269 5.59 21.96 9.00
CA GLU A 269 4.90 23.12 9.56
C GLU A 269 5.39 23.44 10.99
N ALA A 270 5.80 22.43 11.75
CA ALA A 270 6.36 22.64 13.09
C ALA A 270 7.78 23.24 13.09
N ILE A 271 8.59 22.95 12.07
CA ILE A 271 9.96 23.45 12.00
C ILE A 271 10.13 24.70 11.14
N CYS A 272 9.28 24.93 10.15
CA CYS A 272 9.36 26.07 9.24
C CYS A 272 8.60 27.26 9.81
N ASP A 273 9.09 28.49 9.56
CA ASP A 273 8.33 29.69 9.91
C ASP A 273 7.08 29.80 9.02
N GLU A 274 5.94 30.11 9.63
CA GLU A 274 4.65 30.22 8.96
C GLU A 274 4.64 31.20 7.77
N LYS A 275 5.48 32.24 7.85
CA LYS A 275 5.60 33.27 6.81
C LYS A 275 6.72 32.98 5.80
N ASP A 276 7.40 31.86 5.90
CA ASP A 276 8.47 31.52 4.97
C ASP A 276 7.89 31.07 3.63
N PRO A 277 8.30 31.67 2.49
CA PRO A 277 7.86 31.22 1.17
C PRO A 277 8.19 29.75 0.85
N LEU A 278 9.13 29.14 1.55
CA LEU A 278 9.42 27.71 1.42
C LEU A 278 8.24 26.83 1.89
N LEU A 279 7.49 27.28 2.90
CA LEU A 279 6.34 26.56 3.38
C LEU A 279 5.23 26.51 2.32
N ASP A 280 4.99 27.61 1.61
CA ASP A 280 4.02 27.64 0.51
C ASP A 280 4.47 26.75 -0.66
N LYS A 281 5.78 26.76 -0.98
CA LYS A 281 6.36 25.85 -1.98
C LYS A 281 6.17 24.38 -1.58
N PHE A 282 6.42 24.07 -0.32
CA PHE A 282 6.26 22.73 0.22
C PHE A 282 4.80 22.28 0.10
N ARG A 283 3.84 23.07 0.57
CA ARG A 283 2.41 22.78 0.50
C ARG A 283 1.95 22.58 -0.96
N ALA A 284 2.40 23.43 -1.86
CA ALA A 284 2.10 23.28 -3.28
C ALA A 284 2.68 21.99 -3.86
N GLN A 285 3.89 21.60 -3.46
CA GLN A 285 4.53 20.36 -3.92
C GLN A 285 3.88 19.11 -3.29
N MET A 286 3.47 19.18 -2.01
CA MET A 286 2.65 18.15 -1.37
C MET A 286 1.37 17.88 -2.16
N GLY A 287 0.66 18.92 -2.58
CA GLY A 287 -0.55 18.76 -3.40
C GLY A 287 -0.31 18.13 -4.76
N LYS A 288 0.91 18.24 -5.33
CA LYS A 288 1.28 17.53 -6.57
C LYS A 288 1.66 16.07 -6.31
N ALA A 289 2.45 15.84 -5.28
CA ALA A 289 2.88 14.49 -4.90
C ALA A 289 1.72 13.63 -4.39
N PHE A 290 0.81 14.25 -3.66
CA PHE A 290 -0.36 13.62 -3.04
C PHE A 290 -1.62 14.43 -3.36
N PRO A 291 -2.27 14.21 -4.51
CA PRO A 291 -3.47 14.95 -4.91
C PRO A 291 -4.56 14.87 -3.85
N THR A 292 -5.13 16.02 -3.48
CA THR A 292 -6.08 16.13 -2.35
C THR A 292 -7.33 15.28 -2.53
N GLU A 293 -7.80 15.12 -3.76
CA GLU A 293 -8.96 14.31 -4.11
C GLU A 293 -8.74 12.80 -3.90
N SER A 294 -7.47 12.38 -3.74
CA SER A 294 -7.07 10.98 -3.54
C SER A 294 -6.35 10.75 -2.21
N ARG A 295 -6.43 11.72 -1.29
CA ARG A 295 -6.03 11.58 0.12
C ARG A 295 -7.29 11.53 0.96
N LEU A 296 -7.73 10.33 1.30
CA LEU A 296 -9.03 10.11 1.92
C LEU A 296 -8.87 9.33 3.22
N HIS A 297 -9.63 9.71 4.23
CA HIS A 297 -9.68 9.00 5.50
C HIS A 297 -11.09 9.01 6.08
N THR A 298 -11.45 7.96 6.79
CA THR A 298 -12.66 7.90 7.60
C THR A 298 -12.52 8.78 8.84
N PRO A 299 -13.64 9.19 9.50
CA PRO A 299 -13.59 9.96 10.75
C PRO A 299 -12.87 9.24 11.89
N SER A 300 -12.80 7.93 11.83
CA SER A 300 -12.07 7.10 12.79
C SER A 300 -11.06 6.24 12.05
N PHE A 301 -9.99 5.88 12.72
CA PHE A 301 -9.06 4.89 12.21
C PHE A 301 -8.66 3.90 13.30
N TYR A 302 -8.32 2.71 12.88
CA TYR A 302 -7.84 1.67 13.76
C TYR A 302 -6.35 1.85 14.03
N SER A 303 -6.01 1.67 15.29
CA SER A 303 -4.62 1.49 15.71
C SER A 303 -4.53 0.25 16.61
N VAL A 304 -3.33 -0.16 16.93
CA VAL A 304 -3.09 -1.28 17.85
C VAL A 304 -3.81 -1.14 19.21
N TYR A 305 -4.26 0.04 19.58
CA TYR A 305 -5.04 0.31 20.79
C TYR A 305 -6.56 0.32 20.59
N GLY A 306 -7.00 0.04 19.38
CA GLY A 306 -8.40 0.03 19.02
C GLY A 306 -8.78 1.12 18.02
N LEU A 307 -10.09 1.32 17.89
CA LEU A 307 -10.65 2.33 16.99
C LEU A 307 -10.74 3.67 17.74
N GLY A 308 -10.09 4.69 17.21
CA GLY A 308 -10.12 6.05 17.71
C GLY A 308 -10.62 7.05 16.67
N ASP A 309 -10.88 8.26 17.09
CA ASP A 309 -11.20 9.35 16.17
C ASP A 309 -9.95 9.78 15.40
N ALA A 310 -10.10 10.03 14.12
CA ALA A 310 -9.04 10.63 13.32
C ALA A 310 -8.80 12.06 13.83
N PRO A 311 -7.53 12.50 13.94
CA PRO A 311 -7.24 13.87 14.32
C PRO A 311 -7.92 14.88 13.39
N ASN A 312 -8.42 15.99 13.95
CA ASN A 312 -8.93 17.09 13.14
C ASN A 312 -7.79 17.64 12.25
N GLY A 313 -8.08 17.77 10.96
CA GLY A 313 -7.08 18.25 10.01
C GLY A 313 -6.02 17.21 9.64
N MET A 314 -6.36 15.94 9.67
CA MET A 314 -5.52 14.87 9.13
C MET A 314 -5.12 15.19 7.67
N HIS A 315 -3.83 15.05 7.36
CA HIS A 315 -3.24 15.48 6.09
C HIS A 315 -2.85 14.31 5.20
#